data_a9613b24f7acd72b03b4865acda993aa
#
_entry.id   a9613b24f7acd72b03b4865acda993aa
#
_cell.length_a   1.000
_cell.length_b   1.000
_cell.length_c   1.000
_cell.angle_alpha   90.00
_cell.angle_beta   90.00
_cell.angle_gamma   90.00
#
_symmetry.space_group_name_H-M   'P 1'
#
loop_
_entity.id
_entity.type
_entity.pdbx_description
1 polymer ?
#
loop_
_entity_poly.entity_id
_entity_poly.type
_entity_poly.pdbx_seq_one_letter_code
_entity_poly.pdbx_strand_id
1 'polypeptide(L)'
;MIRKSLFPIAFAAASLPAAAAAPPFETAAPVAYMVDLSSGAVLYSKDPDRRIPPASMAKMMTTHLTFHMIKRGEAKLDKMCQVRPETWRQWHGPQAGSTMFLSPGEMVSVENLLHGIVTLSGNDATVVLAECLAGTEPAYAALMNAEAKRLGMTNSNFGNTNGWPDNGITFTSARDLARLAAATIQETPDLYKAFYQKKEFTWGKTLGAGAPITQGNRNPLLGRVSGADGLKTGHTAEAGYGFTGSAEQGGRRIIMVVAGLGSFNQRIEESVKFMDWGFRAWKSQPLFNQNEKVANAQVQGGGDDEVALVAPRSIAVTLPAGAAGSIRAKVVYNGPIKAPIARGQHVADLVVTTADTPPQTMPLVAAEAVGEAGFFGRMWNGLTSLFG
;
A
#
# COMPACT_ATOMS: atom_id res chain seq x y z
N MET A 1 -27.05 -47.69 -45.86
CA MET A 1 -27.44 -46.29 -46.07
C MET A 1 -27.87 -45.71 -44.73
N ILE A 2 -27.00 -44.94 -44.08
CA ILE A 2 -27.28 -44.31 -42.77
C ILE A 2 -27.61 -42.85 -43.03
N ARG A 3 -28.86 -42.48 -42.80
CA ARG A 3 -29.33 -41.06 -42.90
C ARG A 3 -28.85 -40.32 -41.64
N LYS A 4 -27.97 -39.33 -41.83
CA LYS A 4 -27.64 -38.32 -40.79
C LYS A 4 -28.68 -37.20 -40.82
N SER A 5 -29.51 -37.11 -39.78
CA SER A 5 -30.39 -35.98 -39.56
C SER A 5 -29.62 -34.85 -38.90
N LEU A 6 -29.42 -33.74 -39.59
CA LEU A 6 -28.88 -32.49 -39.06
C LEU A 6 -30.05 -31.70 -38.47
N PHE A 7 -30.06 -31.53 -37.14
CA PHE A 7 -30.90 -30.54 -36.47
C PHE A 7 -30.19 -29.15 -36.43
N PRO A 8 -30.82 -28.09 -36.87
CA PRO A 8 -30.24 -26.75 -36.70
C PRO A 8 -30.40 -26.33 -35.24
N ILE A 9 -29.26 -26.09 -34.54
CA ILE A 9 -29.26 -25.46 -33.25
C ILE A 9 -29.39 -23.93 -33.49
N ALA A 10 -30.56 -23.39 -33.19
CA ALA A 10 -30.76 -21.95 -33.15
C ALA A 10 -30.01 -21.36 -31.96
N PHE A 11 -28.91 -20.67 -32.22
CA PHE A 11 -28.27 -19.82 -31.21
C PHE A 11 -29.16 -18.60 -30.97
N ALA A 12 -29.90 -18.59 -29.87
CA ALA A 12 -30.48 -17.35 -29.35
C ALA A 12 -29.29 -16.47 -28.88
N ALA A 13 -29.04 -15.40 -29.61
CA ALA A 13 -28.11 -14.35 -29.18
C ALA A 13 -28.73 -13.69 -27.94
N ALA A 14 -28.39 -14.18 -26.76
CA ALA A 14 -28.63 -13.47 -25.50
C ALA A 14 -27.81 -12.17 -25.58
N SER A 15 -28.50 -11.03 -25.70
CA SER A 15 -27.86 -9.71 -25.53
C SER A 15 -27.26 -9.68 -24.12
N LEU A 16 -25.92 -9.76 -24.05
CA LEU A 16 -25.18 -9.51 -22.82
C LEU A 16 -25.56 -8.07 -22.39
N PRO A 17 -25.97 -7.84 -21.14
CA PRO A 17 -26.17 -6.49 -20.65
C PRO A 17 -24.86 -5.73 -20.88
N ALA A 18 -24.95 -4.53 -21.46
CA ALA A 18 -23.79 -3.68 -21.63
C ALA A 18 -23.14 -3.48 -20.25
N ALA A 19 -21.86 -3.84 -20.13
CA ALA A 19 -21.11 -3.61 -18.90
C ALA A 19 -21.23 -2.12 -18.55
N ALA A 20 -21.60 -1.79 -17.30
CA ALA A 20 -21.62 -0.41 -16.86
C ALA A 20 -20.18 0.10 -16.95
N ALA A 21 -19.96 1.05 -17.86
CA ALA A 21 -18.61 1.61 -18.05
C ALA A 21 -18.13 2.20 -16.72
N ALA A 22 -16.83 2.04 -16.44
CA ALA A 22 -16.21 2.70 -15.30
C ALA A 22 -16.57 4.20 -15.33
N PRO A 23 -16.98 4.80 -14.17
CA PRO A 23 -17.40 6.20 -14.16
C PRO A 23 -16.27 7.09 -14.72
N PRO A 24 -16.57 7.99 -15.68
CA PRO A 24 -15.53 8.81 -16.31
C PRO A 24 -14.87 9.74 -15.29
N PHE A 25 -13.56 9.84 -15.36
CA PHE A 25 -12.77 10.78 -14.57
C PHE A 25 -11.57 11.27 -15.38
N GLU A 26 -11.37 12.57 -15.32
CA GLU A 26 -10.21 13.22 -15.95
C GLU A 26 -9.39 13.97 -14.89
N THR A 27 -8.08 13.83 -14.95
CA THR A 27 -7.12 14.53 -14.11
C THR A 27 -6.03 15.18 -14.93
N ALA A 28 -5.61 16.37 -14.51
CA ALA A 28 -4.46 17.07 -15.04
C ALA A 28 -3.12 16.39 -14.68
N ALA A 29 -3.11 15.44 -13.72
CA ALA A 29 -1.90 14.72 -13.36
C ALA A 29 -1.42 13.85 -14.53
N PRO A 30 -0.16 13.98 -14.97
CA PRO A 30 0.44 13.10 -16.00
C PRO A 30 0.45 11.63 -15.59
N VAL A 31 0.61 11.37 -14.27
CA VAL A 31 0.61 10.03 -13.68
C VAL A 31 -0.40 10.01 -12.54
N ALA A 32 -1.35 9.06 -12.59
CA ALA A 32 -2.35 8.91 -11.55
C ALA A 32 -2.75 7.43 -11.37
N TYR A 33 -2.95 7.03 -10.13
CA TYR A 33 -3.38 5.68 -9.77
C TYR A 33 -4.29 5.71 -8.55
N MET A 34 -5.33 4.88 -8.55
CA MET A 34 -6.23 4.74 -7.41
C MET A 34 -6.61 3.28 -7.22
N VAL A 35 -6.54 2.82 -5.98
CA VAL A 35 -6.91 1.47 -5.59
C VAL A 35 -7.82 1.50 -4.35
N ASP A 36 -8.84 0.68 -4.38
CA ASP A 36 -9.64 0.36 -3.19
C ASP A 36 -8.94 -0.73 -2.40
N LEU A 37 -8.41 -0.38 -1.24
CA LEU A 37 -7.67 -1.32 -0.40
C LEU A 37 -8.58 -2.42 0.20
N SER A 38 -9.87 -2.16 0.31
CA SER A 38 -10.84 -3.12 0.88
C SER A 38 -11.09 -4.31 -0.06
N SER A 39 -11.06 -4.07 -1.37
CA SER A 39 -11.29 -5.10 -2.41
C SER A 39 -10.05 -5.45 -3.25
N GLY A 40 -9.03 -4.57 -3.26
CA GLY A 40 -7.90 -4.66 -4.19
C GLY A 40 -8.22 -4.13 -5.59
N ALA A 41 -9.45 -3.60 -5.83
CA ALA A 41 -9.86 -3.12 -7.13
C ALA A 41 -9.10 -1.84 -7.54
N VAL A 42 -8.57 -1.84 -8.76
CA VAL A 42 -8.01 -0.64 -9.39
C VAL A 42 -9.15 0.21 -9.93
N LEU A 43 -9.35 1.39 -9.33
CA LEU A 43 -10.46 2.29 -9.69
C LEU A 43 -10.07 3.23 -10.83
N TYR A 44 -8.79 3.61 -10.89
CA TYR A 44 -8.24 4.50 -11.91
C TYR A 44 -6.77 4.18 -12.18
N SER A 45 -6.35 4.30 -13.45
CA SER A 45 -4.99 3.99 -13.87
C SER A 45 -4.60 4.84 -15.08
N LYS A 46 -3.61 5.73 -14.90
CA LYS A 46 -2.99 6.56 -15.95
C LYS A 46 -1.48 6.51 -15.74
N ASP A 47 -0.77 5.86 -16.66
CA ASP A 47 0.68 5.64 -16.62
C ASP A 47 1.21 5.12 -15.26
N PRO A 48 0.56 4.11 -14.62
CA PRO A 48 0.82 3.74 -13.24
C PRO A 48 2.22 3.16 -13.02
N ASP A 49 2.84 2.61 -14.04
CA ASP A 49 4.15 1.95 -14.00
C ASP A 49 5.29 2.83 -14.55
N ARG A 50 4.96 4.04 -15.02
CA ARG A 50 5.95 5.02 -15.45
C ARG A 50 6.88 5.38 -14.30
N ARG A 51 8.18 5.27 -14.50
CA ARG A 51 9.18 5.71 -13.55
C ARG A 51 9.19 7.23 -13.44
N ILE A 52 9.08 7.71 -12.23
CA ILE A 52 9.05 9.13 -11.87
C ILE A 52 10.01 9.39 -10.71
N PRO A 53 10.62 10.58 -10.62
CA PRO A 53 11.31 10.99 -9.41
C PRO A 53 10.26 11.18 -8.29
N PRO A 54 10.40 10.48 -7.14
CA PRO A 54 9.41 10.53 -6.07
C PRO A 54 9.42 11.84 -5.29
N ALA A 55 10.50 12.60 -5.35
CA ALA A 55 10.76 13.66 -4.39
C ALA A 55 10.51 13.17 -2.94
N SER A 56 9.98 13.99 -2.06
CA SER A 56 9.73 13.59 -0.66
C SER A 56 8.70 12.46 -0.46
N MET A 57 8.06 11.91 -1.51
CA MET A 57 7.28 10.68 -1.37
C MET A 57 8.19 9.47 -1.09
N ALA A 58 9.50 9.52 -1.41
CA ALA A 58 10.48 8.50 -1.02
C ALA A 58 10.53 8.27 0.50
N LYS A 59 10.26 9.32 1.30
CA LYS A 59 10.20 9.23 2.77
C LYS A 59 9.14 8.28 3.30
N MET A 60 8.16 7.89 2.47
CA MET A 60 7.23 6.80 2.83
C MET A 60 7.98 5.49 3.04
N MET A 61 8.98 5.17 2.19
CA MET A 61 9.81 3.97 2.36
C MET A 61 10.69 4.07 3.60
N THR A 62 11.29 5.23 3.87
CA THR A 62 12.06 5.45 5.09
C THR A 62 11.22 5.23 6.34
N THR A 63 10.00 5.78 6.37
CA THR A 63 9.06 5.62 7.48
C THR A 63 8.60 4.16 7.60
N HIS A 64 8.20 3.53 6.51
CA HIS A 64 7.76 2.14 6.46
C HIS A 64 8.82 1.17 7.02
N LEU A 65 10.05 1.28 6.53
CA LEU A 65 11.16 0.46 6.99
C LEU A 65 11.44 0.67 8.49
N THR A 66 11.42 1.93 8.97
CA THR A 66 11.56 2.22 10.41
C THR A 66 10.43 1.58 11.23
N PHE A 67 9.18 1.65 10.77
CA PHE A 67 8.05 0.99 11.44
C PHE A 67 8.26 -0.53 11.53
N HIS A 68 8.77 -1.14 10.48
CA HIS A 68 9.12 -2.56 10.51
C HIS A 68 10.28 -2.89 11.46
N MET A 69 11.30 -2.05 11.52
CA MET A 69 12.39 -2.19 12.50
C MET A 69 11.85 -2.10 13.94
N ILE A 70 10.92 -1.18 14.21
CA ILE A 70 10.26 -1.07 15.52
C ILE A 70 9.43 -2.33 15.82
N LYS A 71 8.63 -2.79 14.86
CA LYS A 71 7.79 -3.98 15.03
C LYS A 71 8.63 -5.24 15.29
N ARG A 72 9.83 -5.36 14.72
CA ARG A 72 10.77 -6.47 14.95
C ARG A 72 11.65 -6.29 16.20
N GLY A 73 11.54 -5.15 16.91
CA GLY A 73 12.36 -4.84 18.08
C GLY A 73 13.81 -4.41 17.76
N GLU A 74 14.13 -4.16 16.49
CA GLU A 74 15.43 -3.69 16.01
C GLU A 74 15.64 -2.19 16.28
N ALA A 75 14.55 -1.44 16.40
CA ALA A 75 14.53 -0.04 16.81
C ALA A 75 13.48 0.20 17.90
N LYS A 76 13.65 1.28 18.67
CA LYS A 76 12.68 1.74 19.67
C LYS A 76 12.34 3.20 19.42
N LEU A 77 11.12 3.63 19.73
CA LEU A 77 10.68 5.01 19.56
C LEU A 77 11.47 5.99 20.44
N ASP A 78 11.86 5.56 21.64
CA ASP A 78 12.64 6.34 22.60
C ASP A 78 14.15 6.33 22.34
N LYS A 79 14.64 5.55 21.35
CA LYS A 79 16.07 5.55 21.00
C LYS A 79 16.50 6.96 20.59
N MET A 80 17.53 7.47 21.25
CA MET A 80 18.11 8.79 20.97
C MET A 80 19.12 8.71 19.84
N CYS A 81 19.00 9.61 18.88
CA CYS A 81 19.84 9.76 17.70
C CYS A 81 20.58 11.09 17.75
N GLN A 82 21.88 11.08 17.55
CA GLN A 82 22.69 12.29 17.54
C GLN A 82 22.71 12.92 16.15
N VAL A 83 22.47 14.24 16.07
CA VAL A 83 22.65 15.03 14.86
C VAL A 83 24.15 15.28 14.64
N ARG A 84 24.73 14.61 13.65
CA ARG A 84 26.16 14.76 13.30
C ARG A 84 26.39 16.16 12.73
N PRO A 85 27.51 16.82 13.05
CA PRO A 85 27.85 18.13 12.49
C PRO A 85 27.91 18.17 10.96
N GLU A 86 28.32 17.05 10.32
CA GLU A 86 28.38 16.90 8.87
C GLU A 86 26.99 16.90 8.27
N THR A 87 26.08 16.12 8.83
CA THR A 87 24.68 16.02 8.42
C THR A 87 23.97 17.37 8.59
N TRP A 88 24.21 18.04 9.71
CA TRP A 88 23.66 19.37 9.92
C TRP A 88 24.20 20.37 8.88
N ARG A 89 25.51 20.39 8.57
CA ARG A 89 26.08 21.28 7.55
C ARG A 89 25.45 21.06 6.17
N GLN A 90 25.13 19.83 5.81
CA GLN A 90 24.51 19.48 4.55
C GLN A 90 23.02 19.87 4.50
N TRP A 91 22.30 19.70 5.60
CA TRP A 91 20.85 19.81 5.65
C TRP A 91 20.33 20.97 6.49
N HIS A 92 21.04 22.11 6.46
CA HIS A 92 20.55 23.35 7.09
C HIS A 92 20.55 24.51 6.10
N GLY A 93 19.79 25.57 6.43
CA GLY A 93 19.68 26.78 5.61
C GLY A 93 18.78 26.63 4.37
N PRO A 94 18.73 27.65 3.49
CA PRO A 94 17.76 27.74 2.40
C PRO A 94 17.87 26.61 1.35
N GLN A 95 19.06 26.05 1.18
CA GLN A 95 19.31 24.99 0.18
C GLN A 95 18.88 23.59 0.65
N ALA A 96 18.59 23.43 1.92
CA ALA A 96 18.23 22.12 2.49
C ALA A 96 16.77 21.71 2.19
N GLY A 97 15.97 22.59 1.63
CA GLY A 97 14.54 22.34 1.38
C GLY A 97 13.74 22.28 2.69
N SER A 98 12.90 21.26 2.84
CA SER A 98 12.12 21.09 4.08
C SER A 98 12.98 20.50 5.19
N THR A 99 12.99 21.13 6.34
CA THR A 99 13.76 20.70 7.52
C THR A 99 12.92 20.69 8.78
N MET A 100 13.38 19.95 9.77
CA MET A 100 12.88 19.93 11.13
C MET A 100 13.58 20.98 12.01
N PHE A 101 14.57 21.70 11.46
CA PHE A 101 15.43 22.66 12.15
C PHE A 101 16.25 22.04 13.29
N LEU A 102 16.87 20.92 13.01
CA LEU A 102 17.79 20.27 13.94
C LEU A 102 19.05 21.09 14.16
N SER A 103 19.67 20.94 15.33
CA SER A 103 20.93 21.60 15.70
C SER A 103 22.10 20.59 15.73
N PRO A 104 23.35 21.01 15.46
CA PRO A 104 24.49 20.12 15.50
C PRO A 104 24.71 19.59 16.92
N GLY A 105 24.94 18.26 17.05
CA GLY A 105 25.11 17.59 18.33
C GLY A 105 23.84 17.31 19.12
N GLU A 106 22.69 17.79 18.65
CA GLU A 106 21.40 17.56 19.28
C GLU A 106 21.07 16.06 19.36
N MET A 107 20.44 15.65 20.48
CA MET A 107 19.94 14.31 20.67
C MET A 107 18.44 14.30 20.45
N VAL A 108 17.96 13.51 19.48
CA VAL A 108 16.54 13.47 19.07
C VAL A 108 16.06 12.04 19.08
N SER A 109 14.89 11.78 19.65
CA SER A 109 14.32 10.43 19.63
C SER A 109 13.85 10.02 18.24
N VAL A 110 13.85 8.71 17.97
CA VAL A 110 13.28 8.13 16.73
C VAL A 110 11.85 8.60 16.54
N GLU A 111 11.05 8.68 17.60
CA GLU A 111 9.68 9.18 17.57
C GLU A 111 9.60 10.61 17.02
N ASN A 112 10.40 11.52 17.54
CA ASN A 112 10.42 12.92 17.09
C ASN A 112 10.95 13.06 15.66
N LEU A 113 11.97 12.27 15.29
CA LEU A 113 12.45 12.22 13.91
C LEU A 113 11.35 11.74 12.94
N LEU A 114 10.59 10.71 13.30
CA LEU A 114 9.45 10.23 12.50
C LEU A 114 8.36 11.30 12.35
N HIS A 115 8.03 12.05 13.43
CA HIS A 115 7.13 13.20 13.31
C HIS A 115 7.69 14.27 12.38
N GLY A 116 8.98 14.59 12.48
CA GLY A 116 9.67 15.50 11.57
C GLY A 116 9.62 15.05 10.11
N ILE A 117 9.78 13.76 9.84
CA ILE A 117 9.75 13.17 8.50
C ILE A 117 8.33 13.19 7.92
N VAL A 118 7.35 12.69 8.66
CA VAL A 118 5.98 12.51 8.15
C VAL A 118 5.26 13.85 8.05
N THR A 119 5.28 14.66 9.11
CA THR A 119 4.51 15.91 9.20
C THR A 119 5.21 17.06 8.47
N LEU A 120 6.49 17.26 8.75
CA LEU A 120 7.26 18.41 8.24
C LEU A 120 7.98 18.11 6.92
N SER A 121 8.13 16.84 6.58
CA SER A 121 8.96 16.41 5.44
C SER A 121 10.46 16.72 5.61
N GLY A 122 10.97 16.74 6.86
CA GLY A 122 12.35 17.10 7.20
C GLY A 122 13.38 16.22 6.48
N ASN A 123 14.23 16.85 5.66
CA ASN A 123 15.35 16.16 5.01
C ASN A 123 16.44 15.82 6.02
N ASP A 124 16.74 16.77 6.92
CA ASP A 124 17.64 16.59 8.07
C ASP A 124 17.21 15.42 8.95
N ALA A 125 15.96 15.38 9.37
CA ALA A 125 15.39 14.31 10.20
C ALA A 125 15.53 12.92 9.53
N THR A 126 15.36 12.88 8.21
CA THR A 126 15.43 11.62 7.45
C THR A 126 16.84 11.03 7.45
N VAL A 127 17.84 11.88 7.21
CA VAL A 127 19.25 11.44 7.18
C VAL A 127 19.75 11.08 8.57
N VAL A 128 19.42 11.91 9.59
CA VAL A 128 19.76 11.59 10.99
C VAL A 128 19.16 10.26 11.44
N LEU A 129 17.91 9.99 11.08
CA LEU A 129 17.27 8.70 11.37
C LEU A 129 18.01 7.53 10.71
N ALA A 130 18.34 7.66 9.43
CA ALA A 130 19.06 6.64 8.67
C ALA A 130 20.45 6.35 9.24
N GLU A 131 21.21 7.38 9.57
CA GLU A 131 22.53 7.25 10.20
C GLU A 131 22.42 6.58 11.58
N CYS A 132 21.41 6.92 12.36
CA CYS A 132 21.17 6.36 13.68
C CYS A 132 20.84 4.86 13.64
N LEU A 133 20.05 4.43 12.65
CA LEU A 133 19.56 3.07 12.57
C LEU A 133 20.44 2.13 11.75
N ALA A 134 21.15 2.64 10.74
CA ALA A 134 21.99 1.84 9.86
C ALA A 134 23.47 2.29 9.79
N GLY A 135 23.85 3.27 10.61
CA GLY A 135 25.22 3.81 10.63
C GLY A 135 25.51 4.85 9.56
N THR A 136 24.96 4.69 8.33
CA THR A 136 25.10 5.62 7.21
C THR A 136 23.80 5.69 6.39
N GLU A 137 23.60 6.82 5.68
CA GLU A 137 22.48 6.94 4.75
C GLU A 137 22.51 5.91 3.61
N PRO A 138 23.66 5.63 2.93
CA PRO A 138 23.73 4.59 1.91
C PRO A 138 23.39 3.19 2.42
N ALA A 139 23.78 2.84 3.64
CA ALA A 139 23.40 1.55 4.24
C ALA A 139 21.88 1.46 4.46
N TYR A 140 21.26 2.55 4.89
CA TYR A 140 19.81 2.60 5.04
C TYR A 140 19.09 2.53 3.68
N ALA A 141 19.59 3.20 2.65
CA ALA A 141 19.06 3.14 1.29
C ALA A 141 19.12 1.71 0.71
N ALA A 142 20.20 0.96 1.01
CA ALA A 142 20.27 -0.46 0.66
C ALA A 142 19.16 -1.30 1.32
N LEU A 143 18.85 -1.05 2.59
CA LEU A 143 17.71 -1.69 3.28
C LEU A 143 16.37 -1.27 2.67
N MET A 144 16.20 0.00 2.27
CA MET A 144 15.00 0.46 1.55
C MET A 144 14.80 -0.30 0.23
N ASN A 145 15.87 -0.56 -0.52
CA ASN A 145 15.80 -1.32 -1.77
C ASN A 145 15.51 -2.81 -1.53
N ALA A 146 16.03 -3.41 -0.46
CA ALA A 146 15.66 -4.76 -0.07
C ALA A 146 14.16 -4.87 0.28
N GLU A 147 13.65 -3.88 0.98
CA GLU A 147 12.23 -3.79 1.35
C GLU A 147 11.35 -3.54 0.11
N ALA A 148 11.77 -2.66 -0.81
CA ALA A 148 11.08 -2.46 -2.09
C ALA A 148 10.95 -3.76 -2.89
N LYS A 149 12.01 -4.58 -2.91
CA LYS A 149 11.98 -5.91 -3.53
C LYS A 149 11.00 -6.84 -2.81
N ARG A 150 10.97 -6.85 -1.48
CA ARG A 150 10.01 -7.65 -0.69
C ARG A 150 8.56 -7.28 -1.04
N LEU A 151 8.29 -6.00 -1.19
CA LEU A 151 6.97 -5.48 -1.55
C LEU A 151 6.62 -5.65 -3.05
N GLY A 152 7.53 -6.14 -3.88
CA GLY A 152 7.32 -6.27 -5.33
C GLY A 152 7.26 -4.92 -6.06
N MET A 153 7.97 -3.89 -5.57
CA MET A 153 8.09 -2.57 -6.18
C MET A 153 9.10 -2.60 -7.32
N THR A 154 8.73 -3.18 -8.45
CA THR A 154 9.63 -3.47 -9.58
C THR A 154 10.06 -2.23 -10.37
N ASN A 155 9.37 -1.12 -10.19
CA ASN A 155 9.68 0.17 -10.82
C ASN A 155 10.18 1.20 -9.79
N SER A 156 10.91 0.75 -8.77
CA SER A 156 11.43 1.63 -7.72
C SER A 156 12.88 1.31 -7.38
N ASN A 157 13.65 2.37 -7.13
CA ASN A 157 14.99 2.32 -6.58
C ASN A 157 15.22 3.55 -5.71
N PHE A 158 15.90 3.39 -4.60
CA PHE A 158 16.21 4.45 -3.64
C PHE A 158 17.73 4.64 -3.53
N GLY A 159 18.25 5.73 -4.10
CA GLY A 159 19.65 6.13 -3.96
C GLY A 159 19.93 6.90 -2.67
N ASN A 160 18.88 7.52 -2.11
CA ASN A 160 18.91 8.26 -0.85
C ASN A 160 17.60 8.08 -0.07
N THR A 161 17.56 8.57 1.16
CA THR A 161 16.46 8.33 2.09
C THR A 161 15.33 9.36 2.03
N ASN A 162 15.56 10.51 1.41
CA ASN A 162 14.63 11.64 1.43
C ASN A 162 14.04 12.01 0.08
N GLY A 163 14.52 11.39 -1.02
CA GLY A 163 14.07 11.66 -2.39
C GLY A 163 14.63 12.96 -2.96
N TRP A 164 15.77 13.44 -2.44
CA TRP A 164 16.50 14.55 -3.04
C TRP A 164 17.00 14.17 -4.43
N PRO A 165 17.02 15.11 -5.40
CA PRO A 165 17.51 14.83 -6.76
C PRO A 165 18.93 14.23 -6.75
N ASP A 166 19.12 13.12 -7.45
CA ASP A 166 20.35 12.33 -7.51
C ASP A 166 20.66 11.80 -8.92
N ASN A 167 20.35 12.60 -9.93
CA ASN A 167 20.54 12.28 -11.35
C ASN A 167 19.77 11.02 -11.80
N GLY A 168 18.56 10.82 -11.22
CA GLY A 168 17.66 9.74 -11.62
C GLY A 168 17.99 8.37 -11.01
N ILE A 169 18.88 8.30 -10.02
CA ILE A 169 19.14 7.06 -9.27
C ILE A 169 17.90 6.69 -8.46
N THR A 170 17.28 7.69 -7.79
CA THR A 170 16.04 7.51 -7.06
C THR A 170 14.83 7.69 -7.98
N PHE A 171 14.08 6.61 -8.17
CA PHE A 171 12.84 6.61 -8.94
C PHE A 171 11.81 5.66 -8.32
N THR A 172 10.55 5.88 -8.65
CA THR A 172 9.42 5.03 -8.26
C THR A 172 8.33 5.07 -9.34
N SER A 173 7.21 4.37 -9.12
CA SER A 173 6.00 4.47 -9.92
C SER A 173 4.77 4.70 -9.04
N ALA A 174 3.67 5.15 -9.64
CA ALA A 174 2.43 5.37 -8.89
C ALA A 174 1.88 4.06 -8.30
N ARG A 175 1.98 2.96 -9.04
CA ARG A 175 1.59 1.63 -8.55
C ARG A 175 2.45 1.19 -7.35
N ASP A 176 3.75 1.40 -7.43
CA ASP A 176 4.66 1.02 -6.35
C ASP A 176 4.45 1.89 -5.10
N LEU A 177 4.21 3.19 -5.25
CA LEU A 177 3.82 4.05 -4.13
C LEU A 177 2.50 3.60 -3.48
N ALA A 178 1.52 3.17 -4.27
CA ALA A 178 0.27 2.64 -3.73
C ALA A 178 0.48 1.31 -2.99
N ARG A 179 1.36 0.42 -3.50
CA ARG A 179 1.77 -0.81 -2.79
C ARG A 179 2.43 -0.51 -1.45
N LEU A 180 3.37 0.43 -1.45
CA LEU A 180 4.05 0.87 -0.24
C LEU A 180 3.07 1.46 0.78
N ALA A 181 2.13 2.30 0.33
CA ALA A 181 1.08 2.84 1.18
C ALA A 181 0.20 1.73 1.77
N ALA A 182 -0.23 0.77 0.94
CA ALA A 182 -1.03 -0.38 1.37
C ALA A 182 -0.30 -1.21 2.44
N ALA A 183 0.97 -1.54 2.19
CA ALA A 183 1.80 -2.27 3.14
C ALA A 183 1.97 -1.52 4.47
N THR A 184 2.26 -0.21 4.42
CA THR A 184 2.40 0.61 5.63
C THR A 184 1.13 0.62 6.47
N ILE A 185 -0.04 0.76 5.83
CA ILE A 185 -1.34 0.77 6.50
C ILE A 185 -1.68 -0.60 7.10
N GLN A 186 -1.44 -1.69 6.35
CA GLN A 186 -1.87 -3.03 6.73
C GLN A 186 -0.89 -3.73 7.68
N GLU A 187 0.41 -3.55 7.50
CA GLU A 187 1.44 -4.26 8.26
C GLU A 187 1.80 -3.56 9.57
N THR A 188 1.60 -2.23 9.65
CA THR A 188 1.91 -1.41 10.84
C THR A 188 0.80 -0.40 11.18
N PRO A 189 -0.47 -0.83 11.35
CA PRO A 189 -1.64 0.06 11.47
C PRO A 189 -1.56 1.03 12.65
N ASP A 190 -1.04 0.60 13.79
CA ASP A 190 -0.93 1.45 14.99
C ASP A 190 0.09 2.58 14.79
N LEU A 191 1.25 2.26 14.22
CA LEU A 191 2.27 3.26 13.88
C LEU A 191 1.78 4.19 12.76
N TYR A 192 1.11 3.64 11.73
CA TYR A 192 0.50 4.47 10.71
C TYR A 192 -0.44 5.51 11.31
N LYS A 193 -1.36 5.09 12.16
CA LYS A 193 -2.32 5.96 12.82
C LYS A 193 -1.64 7.00 13.71
N ALA A 194 -0.61 6.61 14.46
CA ALA A 194 0.10 7.52 15.37
C ALA A 194 0.83 8.66 14.64
N PHE A 195 1.39 8.40 13.46
CA PHE A 195 2.28 9.36 12.79
C PHE A 195 1.64 10.12 11.64
N TYR A 196 0.78 9.47 10.80
CA TYR A 196 0.31 10.09 9.56
C TYR A 196 -0.88 11.05 9.72
N GLN A 197 -1.65 10.94 10.80
CA GLN A 197 -2.84 11.79 11.02
C GLN A 197 -2.51 13.16 11.62
N LYS A 198 -1.26 13.40 12.03
CA LYS A 198 -0.86 14.62 12.74
C LYS A 198 -0.93 15.81 11.81
N LYS A 199 -1.66 16.87 12.23
CA LYS A 199 -1.86 18.07 11.42
C LYS A 199 -0.69 19.04 11.47
N GLU A 200 0.05 19.06 12.57
CA GLU A 200 1.21 19.94 12.78
C GLU A 200 2.20 19.29 13.75
N PHE A 201 3.42 19.77 13.72
CA PHE A 201 4.46 19.36 14.66
C PHE A 201 5.36 20.54 14.99
N THR A 202 5.72 20.67 16.29
CA THR A 202 6.57 21.74 16.80
C THR A 202 7.94 21.17 17.13
N TRP A 203 8.98 21.71 16.46
CA TRP A 203 10.37 21.40 16.74
C TRP A 203 11.30 22.53 16.31
N GLY A 204 12.46 22.60 16.97
CA GLY A 204 13.42 23.67 16.70
C GLY A 204 12.99 24.99 17.33
N LYS A 205 13.89 25.96 17.22
CA LYS A 205 13.71 27.30 17.76
C LYS A 205 14.14 28.39 16.77
N THR A 206 13.46 29.51 16.79
CA THR A 206 13.83 30.68 15.99
C THR A 206 15.16 31.24 16.45
N LEU A 207 15.96 31.75 15.53
CA LEU A 207 17.19 32.48 15.85
C LEU A 207 16.86 33.74 16.62
N GLY A 208 17.66 34.04 17.62
CA GLY A 208 17.50 35.22 18.48
C GLY A 208 16.46 35.02 19.59
N ALA A 209 15.18 35.00 19.28
CA ALA A 209 14.10 34.91 20.28
C ALA A 209 13.95 33.52 20.92
N GLY A 210 14.48 32.46 20.29
CA GLY A 210 14.38 31.09 20.80
C GLY A 210 12.94 30.56 20.86
N ALA A 211 12.00 31.15 20.12
CA ALA A 211 10.61 30.71 20.09
C ALA A 211 10.47 29.35 19.36
N PRO A 212 9.58 28.46 19.81
CA PRO A 212 9.36 27.18 19.15
C PRO A 212 8.82 27.36 17.72
N ILE A 213 9.24 26.49 16.80
CA ILE A 213 8.81 26.52 15.40
C ILE A 213 7.76 25.43 15.18
N THR A 214 6.51 25.85 14.92
CA THR A 214 5.41 24.95 14.55
C THR A 214 5.21 24.97 13.04
N GLN A 215 5.19 23.80 12.41
CA GLN A 215 4.97 23.64 10.98
C GLN A 215 3.78 22.70 10.74
N GLY A 216 2.94 23.04 9.74
CA GLY A 216 1.78 22.25 9.36
C GLY A 216 2.12 21.07 8.44
N ASN A 217 1.32 20.03 8.52
CA ASN A 217 1.34 18.93 7.56
C ASN A 217 0.84 19.43 6.20
N ARG A 218 1.58 19.07 5.14
CA ARG A 218 1.28 19.49 3.77
C ARG A 218 0.31 18.58 3.03
N ASN A 219 -0.25 17.57 3.70
CA ASN A 219 -1.23 16.65 3.10
C ASN A 219 -2.50 17.43 2.66
N PRO A 220 -2.83 17.46 1.34
CA PRO A 220 -3.92 18.24 0.82
C PRO A 220 -5.31 17.74 1.22
N LEU A 221 -5.43 16.49 1.69
CA LEU A 221 -6.72 15.91 2.07
C LEU A 221 -7.11 16.17 3.53
N LEU A 222 -6.13 16.39 4.43
CA LEU A 222 -6.41 16.60 5.86
C LEU A 222 -7.30 17.82 6.07
N GLY A 223 -8.46 17.59 6.71
CA GLY A 223 -9.46 18.63 6.96
C GLY A 223 -10.33 19.02 5.75
N ARG A 224 -10.10 18.42 4.55
CA ARG A 224 -10.88 18.67 3.34
C ARG A 224 -11.69 17.47 2.89
N VAL A 225 -11.15 16.26 3.05
CA VAL A 225 -11.82 15.01 2.72
C VAL A 225 -12.10 14.24 4.00
N SER A 226 -13.34 13.79 4.18
CA SER A 226 -13.73 12.99 5.33
C SER A 226 -12.92 11.69 5.38
N GLY A 227 -12.44 11.31 6.57
CA GLY A 227 -11.65 10.09 6.78
C GLY A 227 -10.24 10.12 6.21
N ALA A 228 -9.75 11.28 5.70
CA ALA A 228 -8.38 11.43 5.24
C ALA A 228 -7.38 11.29 6.40
N ASP A 229 -6.34 10.45 6.21
CA ASP A 229 -5.41 10.10 7.29
C ASP A 229 -3.95 9.89 6.86
N GLY A 230 -3.62 10.06 5.59
CA GLY A 230 -2.26 9.87 5.06
C GLY A 230 -2.14 10.36 3.62
N LEU A 231 -0.99 10.24 2.99
CA LEU A 231 0.33 9.86 3.49
C LEU A 231 1.34 10.99 3.27
N LYS A 232 1.82 11.19 2.01
CA LYS A 232 2.99 12.03 1.78
C LYS A 232 2.94 12.80 0.48
N THR A 233 3.32 14.07 0.56
CA THR A 233 3.55 14.95 -0.61
C THR A 233 5.00 14.89 -1.06
N GLY A 234 5.24 15.12 -2.36
CA GLY A 234 6.54 15.33 -2.95
C GLY A 234 6.56 16.56 -3.85
N HIS A 235 7.70 17.23 -3.93
CA HIS A 235 7.94 18.31 -4.89
C HIS A 235 9.44 18.51 -5.07
N THR A 236 9.89 18.54 -6.31
CA THR A 236 11.15 19.12 -6.80
C THR A 236 10.86 19.77 -8.15
N ALA A 237 11.78 20.58 -8.67
CA ALA A 237 11.61 21.16 -10.01
C ALA A 237 11.49 20.07 -11.10
N GLU A 238 12.21 18.94 -10.95
CA GLU A 238 12.19 17.80 -11.86
C GLU A 238 10.88 16.99 -11.73
N ALA A 239 10.44 16.69 -10.50
CA ALA A 239 9.30 15.84 -10.23
C ALA A 239 7.94 16.52 -10.46
N GLY A 240 7.89 17.85 -10.41
CA GLY A 240 6.63 18.57 -10.24
C GLY A 240 6.01 18.29 -8.87
N TYR A 241 4.72 18.53 -8.72
CA TYR A 241 3.98 18.30 -7.48
C TYR A 241 3.33 16.94 -7.49
N GLY A 242 3.62 16.12 -6.48
CA GLY A 242 3.05 14.79 -6.29
C GLY A 242 2.45 14.60 -4.89
N PHE A 243 1.57 13.60 -4.80
CA PHE A 243 0.97 13.20 -3.54
C PHE A 243 0.52 11.75 -3.57
N THR A 244 0.84 11.02 -2.51
CA THR A 244 0.23 9.73 -2.19
C THR A 244 -0.72 9.95 -1.03
N GLY A 245 -2.01 9.68 -1.24
CA GLY A 245 -3.07 9.94 -0.28
C GLY A 245 -3.84 8.69 0.13
N SER A 246 -4.41 8.72 1.34
CA SER A 246 -5.35 7.71 1.84
C SER A 246 -6.49 8.37 2.59
N ALA A 247 -7.68 7.79 2.46
CA ALA A 247 -8.84 8.10 3.26
C ALA A 247 -9.67 6.83 3.51
N GLU A 248 -10.39 6.81 4.64
CA GLU A 248 -11.31 5.73 4.98
C GLU A 248 -12.70 6.27 5.31
N GLN A 249 -13.73 5.78 4.64
CA GLN A 249 -15.12 6.17 4.86
C GLN A 249 -16.00 4.91 4.91
N GLY A 250 -16.76 4.75 5.99
CA GLY A 250 -17.67 3.62 6.15
C GLY A 250 -17.00 2.25 6.04
N GLY A 251 -15.77 2.10 6.54
CA GLY A 251 -14.98 0.86 6.48
C GLY A 251 -14.35 0.58 5.10
N ARG A 252 -14.51 1.48 4.13
CA ARG A 252 -13.89 1.42 2.82
C ARG A 252 -12.69 2.35 2.77
N ARG A 253 -11.50 1.80 2.45
CA ARG A 253 -10.26 2.56 2.35
C ARG A 253 -9.79 2.68 0.91
N ILE A 254 -9.52 3.92 0.48
CA ILE A 254 -8.96 4.23 -0.83
C ILE A 254 -7.53 4.77 -0.66
N ILE A 255 -6.65 4.30 -1.54
CA ILE A 255 -5.32 4.87 -1.74
C ILE A 255 -5.27 5.50 -3.13
N MET A 256 -4.73 6.71 -3.23
CA MET A 256 -4.52 7.40 -4.49
C MET A 256 -3.09 7.90 -4.62
N VAL A 257 -2.61 8.02 -5.84
CA VAL A 257 -1.34 8.66 -6.20
C VAL A 257 -1.59 9.61 -7.37
N VAL A 258 -1.11 10.84 -7.26
CA VAL A 258 -0.99 11.79 -8.37
C VAL A 258 0.44 12.32 -8.43
N ALA A 259 1.00 12.49 -9.63
CA ALA A 259 2.36 12.99 -9.79
C ALA A 259 2.52 13.82 -11.07
N GLY A 260 3.51 14.72 -11.06
CA GLY A 260 3.84 15.55 -12.21
C GLY A 260 2.94 16.78 -12.37
N LEU A 261 2.20 17.20 -11.35
CA LEU A 261 1.35 18.39 -11.38
C LEU A 261 2.18 19.68 -11.40
N GLY A 262 1.65 20.72 -12.04
CA GLY A 262 2.38 21.95 -12.32
C GLY A 262 2.46 22.95 -11.14
N SER A 263 1.56 22.82 -10.14
CA SER A 263 1.55 23.77 -9.02
C SER A 263 1.06 23.15 -7.71
N PHE A 264 1.36 23.86 -6.62
CA PHE A 264 0.88 23.51 -5.28
C PHE A 264 -0.66 23.48 -5.21
N ASN A 265 -1.33 24.48 -5.77
CA ASN A 265 -2.79 24.57 -5.76
C ASN A 265 -3.41 23.45 -6.61
N GLN A 266 -2.87 23.20 -7.79
CA GLN A 266 -3.32 22.11 -8.65
C GLN A 266 -3.23 20.75 -7.93
N ARG A 267 -2.14 20.51 -7.16
CA ARG A 267 -2.04 19.30 -6.34
C ARG A 267 -3.18 19.19 -5.32
N ILE A 268 -3.55 20.30 -4.65
CA ILE A 268 -4.66 20.30 -3.70
C ILE A 268 -5.96 19.97 -4.42
N GLU A 269 -6.30 20.70 -5.47
CA GLU A 269 -7.56 20.56 -6.22
C GLU A 269 -7.72 19.17 -6.82
N GLU A 270 -6.70 18.70 -7.55
CA GLU A 270 -6.73 17.37 -8.17
C GLU A 270 -6.78 16.25 -7.14
N SER A 271 -6.08 16.36 -6.00
CA SER A 271 -6.11 15.35 -4.96
C SER A 271 -7.49 15.23 -4.30
N VAL A 272 -8.12 16.36 -3.96
CA VAL A 272 -9.46 16.37 -3.36
C VAL A 272 -10.49 15.83 -4.35
N LYS A 273 -10.51 16.36 -5.58
CA LYS A 273 -11.40 15.93 -6.66
C LYS A 273 -11.28 14.42 -6.93
N PHE A 274 -10.05 13.90 -6.95
CA PHE A 274 -9.79 12.49 -7.25
C PHE A 274 -10.26 11.59 -6.10
N MET A 275 -9.95 11.92 -4.84
CA MET A 275 -10.39 11.13 -3.70
C MET A 275 -11.93 11.12 -3.57
N ASP A 276 -12.57 12.27 -3.73
CA ASP A 276 -14.03 12.40 -3.72
C ASP A 276 -14.69 11.58 -4.83
N TRP A 277 -14.12 11.60 -6.03
CA TRP A 277 -14.58 10.75 -7.13
C TRP A 277 -14.51 9.28 -6.75
N GLY A 278 -13.40 8.83 -6.17
CA GLY A 278 -13.21 7.44 -5.74
C GLY A 278 -14.28 6.95 -4.76
N PHE A 279 -14.75 7.82 -3.87
CA PHE A 279 -15.82 7.46 -2.94
C PHE A 279 -17.21 7.57 -3.55
N ARG A 280 -17.48 8.55 -4.41
CA ARG A 280 -18.83 8.78 -4.97
C ARG A 280 -19.13 7.92 -6.20
N ALA A 281 -18.15 7.72 -7.07
CA ALA A 281 -18.34 7.02 -8.33
C ALA A 281 -18.33 5.48 -8.19
N TRP A 282 -17.89 4.98 -7.05
CA TRP A 282 -17.75 3.56 -6.77
C TRP A 282 -18.43 3.19 -5.45
N LYS A 283 -18.97 1.97 -5.40
CA LYS A 283 -19.58 1.39 -4.19
C LYS A 283 -18.82 0.13 -3.78
N SER A 284 -18.72 -0.10 -2.49
CA SER A 284 -18.24 -1.35 -1.93
C SER A 284 -19.41 -2.20 -1.46
N GLN A 285 -19.45 -3.45 -1.87
CA GLN A 285 -20.41 -4.45 -1.42
C GLN A 285 -19.68 -5.49 -0.58
N PRO A 286 -19.96 -5.60 0.73
CA PRO A 286 -19.37 -6.62 1.58
C PRO A 286 -19.71 -8.03 1.08
N LEU A 287 -18.75 -8.94 1.13
CA LEU A 287 -18.91 -10.36 0.77
C LEU A 287 -18.70 -11.27 1.98
N PHE A 288 -17.62 -11.07 2.74
CA PHE A 288 -17.25 -11.87 3.90
C PHE A 288 -16.67 -11.00 5.01
N ASN A 289 -16.97 -11.30 6.26
CA ASN A 289 -16.35 -10.70 7.42
C ASN A 289 -14.97 -11.31 7.68
N GLN A 290 -14.16 -10.62 8.49
CA GLN A 290 -12.90 -11.18 8.93
C GLN A 290 -13.09 -12.51 9.67
N ASN A 291 -12.26 -13.51 9.36
CA ASN A 291 -12.31 -14.88 9.87
C ASN A 291 -13.57 -15.67 9.47
N GLU A 292 -14.43 -15.12 8.61
CA GLU A 292 -15.56 -15.86 8.07
C GLU A 292 -15.08 -16.95 7.10
N LYS A 293 -15.63 -18.15 7.24
CA LYS A 293 -15.32 -19.28 6.37
C LYS A 293 -15.88 -19.06 4.97
N VAL A 294 -15.01 -19.16 3.99
CA VAL A 294 -15.35 -19.00 2.56
C VAL A 294 -15.53 -20.34 1.86
N ALA A 295 -14.63 -21.29 2.10
CA ALA A 295 -14.62 -22.62 1.48
C ALA A 295 -13.77 -23.62 2.26
N ASN A 296 -13.64 -24.84 1.74
CA ASN A 296 -12.59 -25.77 2.13
C ASN A 296 -11.63 -25.98 0.95
N ALA A 297 -10.37 -26.29 1.25
CA ALA A 297 -9.37 -26.74 0.27
C ALA A 297 -8.87 -28.13 0.62
N GLN A 298 -8.63 -28.96 -0.39
CA GLN A 298 -8.08 -30.30 -0.23
C GLN A 298 -6.62 -30.27 0.20
N VAL A 299 -6.24 -31.13 1.13
CA VAL A 299 -4.88 -31.26 1.68
C VAL A 299 -4.29 -32.61 1.30
N GLN A 300 -3.02 -32.61 0.93
CA GLN A 300 -2.23 -33.80 0.64
C GLN A 300 -1.19 -34.03 1.74
N GLY A 301 -1.15 -35.27 2.25
CA GLY A 301 -0.17 -35.69 3.25
C GLY A 301 -0.38 -35.05 4.64
N GLY A 302 -1.56 -34.51 4.88
CA GLY A 302 -1.96 -33.94 6.16
C GLY A 302 -2.64 -34.96 7.10
N GLY A 303 -2.73 -34.58 8.37
CA GLY A 303 -3.56 -35.31 9.36
C GLY A 303 -5.05 -35.18 9.08
N ASP A 304 -5.44 -34.12 8.36
CA ASP A 304 -6.78 -33.83 7.86
C ASP A 304 -6.74 -33.76 6.34
N ASP A 305 -7.82 -34.21 5.67
CA ASP A 305 -7.93 -34.23 4.20
C ASP A 305 -8.35 -32.88 3.62
N GLU A 306 -8.85 -31.97 4.46
CA GLU A 306 -9.28 -30.63 4.09
C GLU A 306 -8.81 -29.60 5.12
N VAL A 307 -8.67 -28.34 4.67
CA VAL A 307 -8.47 -27.18 5.53
C VAL A 307 -9.51 -26.11 5.22
N ALA A 308 -10.12 -25.54 6.27
CA ALA A 308 -11.03 -24.41 6.11
C ALA A 308 -10.27 -23.16 5.66
N LEU A 309 -10.79 -22.50 4.64
CA LEU A 309 -10.29 -21.21 4.12
C LEU A 309 -11.12 -20.08 4.68
N VAL A 310 -10.45 -19.10 5.28
CA VAL A 310 -11.12 -17.94 5.87
C VAL A 310 -10.58 -16.63 5.27
N ALA A 311 -11.39 -15.59 5.33
CA ALA A 311 -11.01 -14.23 4.98
C ALA A 311 -10.06 -13.66 6.07
N PRO A 312 -8.80 -13.29 5.76
CA PRO A 312 -7.86 -12.75 6.77
C PRO A 312 -8.27 -11.35 7.27
N ARG A 313 -9.14 -10.67 6.52
CA ARG A 313 -9.80 -9.37 6.82
C ARG A 313 -11.17 -9.38 6.18
N SER A 314 -12.02 -8.40 6.50
CA SER A 314 -13.28 -8.22 5.78
C SER A 314 -13.02 -8.05 4.28
N ILE A 315 -13.73 -8.80 3.46
CA ILE A 315 -13.63 -8.83 2.00
C ILE A 315 -14.87 -8.16 1.40
N ALA A 316 -14.65 -7.25 0.48
CA ALA A 316 -15.70 -6.60 -0.28
C ALA A 316 -15.36 -6.59 -1.78
N VAL A 317 -16.37 -6.44 -2.62
CA VAL A 317 -16.20 -6.16 -4.04
C VAL A 317 -16.51 -4.70 -4.33
N THR A 318 -15.72 -4.07 -5.19
CA THR A 318 -15.95 -2.68 -5.60
C THR A 318 -16.55 -2.64 -7.00
N LEU A 319 -17.64 -1.89 -7.13
CA LEU A 319 -18.45 -1.75 -8.34
C LEU A 319 -18.69 -0.27 -8.66
N PRO A 320 -18.87 0.09 -9.95
CA PRO A 320 -19.41 1.40 -10.30
C PRO A 320 -20.72 1.71 -9.57
N ALA A 321 -20.95 2.96 -9.19
CA ALA A 321 -22.11 3.35 -8.36
C ALA A 321 -23.48 3.14 -9.03
N GLY A 322 -23.56 2.84 -10.28
CA GLY A 322 -24.79 2.49 -11.01
C GLY A 322 -24.89 1.03 -11.42
N ALA A 323 -23.88 0.21 -11.08
CA ALA A 323 -23.84 -1.18 -11.50
C ALA A 323 -24.95 -2.01 -10.80
N ALA A 324 -25.68 -2.79 -11.60
CA ALA A 324 -26.72 -3.75 -11.16
C ALA A 324 -26.32 -5.20 -11.48
N GLY A 325 -25.02 -5.44 -11.80
CA GLY A 325 -24.54 -6.72 -12.32
C GLY A 325 -24.46 -7.83 -11.26
N SER A 326 -24.55 -9.07 -11.72
CA SER A 326 -24.35 -10.25 -10.88
C SER A 326 -22.87 -10.37 -10.48
N ILE A 327 -22.64 -10.66 -9.20
CA ILE A 327 -21.32 -10.99 -8.66
C ILE A 327 -21.14 -12.50 -8.74
N ARG A 328 -20.02 -12.95 -9.30
CA ARG A 328 -19.61 -14.35 -9.29
C ARG A 328 -18.30 -14.46 -8.50
N ALA A 329 -18.27 -15.34 -7.53
CA ALA A 329 -17.07 -15.60 -6.73
C ALA A 329 -16.60 -17.03 -6.95
N LYS A 330 -15.29 -17.24 -7.10
CA LYS A 330 -14.65 -18.55 -7.26
C LYS A 330 -13.39 -18.59 -6.39
N VAL A 331 -13.25 -19.67 -5.62
CA VAL A 331 -11.98 -19.95 -4.92
C VAL A 331 -11.02 -20.64 -5.86
N VAL A 332 -9.79 -20.16 -5.92
CA VAL A 332 -8.69 -20.68 -6.77
C VAL A 332 -7.51 -21.01 -5.88
N TYR A 333 -6.99 -22.22 -5.97
CA TYR A 333 -5.79 -22.68 -5.28
C TYR A 333 -5.06 -23.76 -6.09
N ASN A 334 -3.78 -23.94 -5.81
CA ASN A 334 -3.00 -25.05 -6.37
C ASN A 334 -3.21 -26.28 -5.48
N GLY A 335 -4.16 -27.10 -5.83
CA GLY A 335 -4.55 -28.25 -5.03
C GLY A 335 -4.13 -29.60 -5.57
N PRO A 336 -4.05 -30.61 -4.69
CA PRO A 336 -4.20 -30.53 -3.25
C PRO A 336 -3.04 -29.80 -2.58
N ILE A 337 -3.31 -29.05 -1.49
CA ILE A 337 -2.30 -28.28 -0.76
C ILE A 337 -1.46 -29.23 0.09
N LYS A 338 -0.13 -29.15 -0.01
CA LYS A 338 0.76 -30.02 0.75
C LYS A 338 0.88 -29.60 2.22
N ALA A 339 0.71 -30.55 3.13
CA ALA A 339 1.04 -30.34 4.53
C ALA A 339 2.58 -30.30 4.75
N PRO A 340 3.09 -29.64 5.82
CA PRO A 340 2.32 -28.97 6.85
C PRO A 340 1.81 -27.58 6.41
N ILE A 341 0.64 -27.19 6.90
CA ILE A 341 0.02 -25.89 6.66
C ILE A 341 -0.05 -25.15 8.00
N ALA A 342 0.44 -23.93 8.06
CA ALA A 342 0.34 -23.10 9.26
C ALA A 342 -1.00 -22.34 9.28
N ARG A 343 -1.56 -22.12 10.49
CA ARG A 343 -2.69 -21.23 10.65
C ARG A 343 -2.34 -19.82 10.15
N GLY A 344 -3.22 -19.21 9.34
CA GLY A 344 -2.99 -17.90 8.74
C GLY A 344 -2.10 -17.92 7.50
N GLN A 345 -1.61 -19.08 7.07
CA GLN A 345 -0.86 -19.21 5.82
C GLN A 345 -1.77 -18.90 4.63
N HIS A 346 -1.33 -18.06 3.69
CA HIS A 346 -1.99 -17.83 2.41
C HIS A 346 -1.90 -19.10 1.56
N VAL A 347 -3.02 -19.68 1.20
CA VAL A 347 -3.09 -20.97 0.48
C VAL A 347 -4.08 -20.97 -0.69
N ALA A 348 -4.91 -19.93 -0.81
CA ALA A 348 -5.92 -19.81 -1.85
C ALA A 348 -6.25 -18.34 -2.12
N ASP A 349 -6.91 -18.07 -3.24
CA ASP A 349 -7.44 -16.77 -3.60
C ASP A 349 -8.94 -16.86 -3.90
N LEU A 350 -9.69 -15.85 -3.43
CA LEU A 350 -11.05 -15.59 -3.87
C LEU A 350 -10.99 -14.66 -5.09
N VAL A 351 -11.40 -15.18 -6.25
CA VAL A 351 -11.50 -14.39 -7.48
C VAL A 351 -12.97 -13.99 -7.67
N VAL A 352 -13.22 -12.69 -7.59
CA VAL A 352 -14.56 -12.11 -7.79
C VAL A 352 -14.62 -11.47 -9.17
N THR A 353 -15.59 -11.90 -9.97
CA THR A 353 -15.83 -11.41 -11.32
C THR A 353 -17.18 -10.71 -11.37
N THR A 354 -17.23 -9.56 -11.98
CA THR A 354 -18.42 -8.78 -12.25
C THR A 354 -18.49 -8.42 -13.73
N ALA A 355 -19.64 -7.96 -14.21
CA ALA A 355 -19.75 -7.49 -15.59
C ALA A 355 -18.97 -6.18 -15.84
N ASP A 356 -18.74 -5.40 -14.77
CA ASP A 356 -18.41 -3.98 -14.86
C ASP A 356 -16.95 -3.65 -14.47
N THR A 357 -16.22 -4.63 -13.90
CA THR A 357 -14.83 -4.42 -13.47
C THR A 357 -13.95 -5.62 -13.85
N PRO A 358 -12.64 -5.43 -14.01
CA PRO A 358 -11.71 -6.55 -14.07
C PRO A 358 -11.83 -7.47 -12.86
N PRO A 359 -11.48 -8.77 -12.97
CA PRO A 359 -11.50 -9.69 -11.85
C PRO A 359 -10.72 -9.13 -10.65
N GLN A 360 -11.33 -9.20 -9.47
CA GLN A 360 -10.74 -8.77 -8.20
C GLN A 360 -10.28 -10.00 -7.44
N THR A 361 -9.01 -10.05 -7.07
CA THR A 361 -8.40 -11.20 -6.39
C THR A 361 -8.07 -10.84 -4.94
N MET A 362 -8.53 -11.64 -4.00
CA MET A 362 -8.39 -11.42 -2.57
C MET A 362 -7.84 -12.67 -1.90
N PRO A 363 -6.80 -12.56 -1.05
CA PRO A 363 -6.18 -13.73 -0.42
C PRO A 363 -7.13 -14.40 0.57
N LEU A 364 -7.08 -15.74 0.61
CA LEU A 364 -7.67 -16.57 1.64
C LEU A 364 -6.57 -17.31 2.40
N VAL A 365 -6.76 -17.48 3.70
CA VAL A 365 -5.78 -18.11 4.57
C VAL A 365 -6.36 -19.34 5.25
N ALA A 366 -5.48 -20.27 5.67
CA ALA A 366 -5.86 -21.42 6.45
C ALA A 366 -6.40 -20.98 7.83
N ALA A 367 -7.60 -21.43 8.19
CA ALA A 367 -8.22 -21.12 9.48
C ALA A 367 -7.50 -21.77 10.66
N GLU A 368 -6.87 -22.91 10.43
CA GLU A 368 -6.17 -23.73 11.41
C GLU A 368 -4.90 -24.33 10.81
N ALA A 369 -4.02 -24.84 11.66
CA ALA A 369 -2.84 -25.55 11.22
C ALA A 369 -3.19 -26.99 10.91
N VAL A 370 -2.65 -27.53 9.79
CA VAL A 370 -2.73 -28.97 9.45
C VAL A 370 -1.31 -29.53 9.45
N GLY A 371 -1.04 -30.41 10.41
CA GLY A 371 0.24 -31.13 10.51
C GLY A 371 0.37 -32.23 9.45
N GLU A 372 1.60 -32.75 9.28
CA GLU A 372 1.80 -33.94 8.44
C GLU A 372 1.10 -35.17 9.03
N ALA A 373 0.55 -36.01 8.17
CA ALA A 373 -0.01 -37.29 8.57
C ALA A 373 1.04 -38.17 9.25
N GLY A 374 0.70 -38.81 10.35
CA GLY A 374 1.52 -39.84 10.99
C GLY A 374 1.79 -41.02 10.07
N PHE A 375 2.70 -41.94 10.46
CA PHE A 375 3.14 -43.07 9.63
C PHE A 375 1.96 -43.91 9.05
N PHE A 376 0.94 -44.19 9.85
CA PHE A 376 -0.23 -44.94 9.41
C PHE A 376 -1.15 -44.18 8.45
N GLY A 377 -1.29 -42.84 8.66
CA GLY A 377 -2.04 -41.98 7.74
C GLY A 377 -1.38 -41.87 6.36
N ARG A 378 -0.05 -41.77 6.30
CA ARG A 378 0.70 -41.76 5.04
C ARG A 378 0.53 -43.07 4.24
N MET A 379 0.45 -44.20 4.93
CA MET A 379 0.22 -45.51 4.28
C MET A 379 -1.20 -45.64 3.71
N TRP A 380 -2.20 -45.09 4.43
CA TRP A 380 -3.59 -45.07 3.98
C TRP A 380 -3.82 -44.12 2.81
N ASN A 381 -3.28 -42.91 2.89
CA ASN A 381 -3.36 -41.93 1.79
C ASN A 381 -2.60 -42.37 0.54
N GLY A 382 -1.52 -43.13 0.67
CA GLY A 382 -0.82 -43.76 -0.45
C GLY A 382 -1.63 -44.85 -1.15
N LEU A 383 -2.42 -45.64 -0.41
CA LEU A 383 -3.30 -46.66 -0.95
C LEU A 383 -4.51 -46.04 -1.67
N THR A 384 -5.14 -45.02 -1.13
CA THR A 384 -6.30 -44.36 -1.75
C THR A 384 -5.91 -43.60 -3.01
N SER A 385 -4.69 -43.02 -3.11
CA SER A 385 -4.20 -42.32 -4.32
C SER A 385 -3.92 -43.26 -5.51
N LEU A 386 -3.92 -44.61 -5.32
CA LEU A 386 -3.75 -45.58 -6.37
C LEU A 386 -5.09 -46.00 -7.00
N PHE A 387 -6.22 -45.60 -6.40
CA PHE A 387 -7.57 -46.01 -6.83
C PHE A 387 -8.49 -44.81 -7.16
N GLY A 388 -7.96 -43.53 -7.14
CA GLY A 388 -8.72 -42.29 -7.40
C GLY A 388 -8.27 -41.53 -8.66
#